data_305816634aa23f41bd2df5e8a685d402
#
_entry.id   305816634aa23f41bd2df5e8a685d402
#
_cell.length_a   1.000
_cell.length_b   1.000
_cell.length_c   1.000
_cell.angle_alpha   90.00
_cell.angle_beta   90.00
_cell.angle_gamma   90.00
#
_symmetry.space_group_name_H-M   'P 1'
#
loop_
_entity.id
_entity.type
_entity.pdbx_description
1 polymer ?
#
loop_
_entity_poly.entity_id
_entity_poly.type
_entity_poly.pdbx_seq_one_letter_code
_entity_poly.pdbx_strand_id
1 'polypeptide(L)'
;MERKVAIQGVKGCFHEQAARQFYQDHGHIVPEIVECATFNGLYRSMDLGEADAAVMAIENTVSGGLLPNFELLRKYDRKIRGEVFLRIQQNLMALPGQTIEDIKEVRTHYMAINQTREFFKNYPWIRLVESEDTAKSAAEVAQLGLKGVGAVASELAAQL
;
A
#
# COMPACT_ATOMS: atom_id res chain seq x y z
N MET A 1 -9.69 8.91 -22.30
CA MET A 1 -9.01 7.74 -21.72
C MET A 1 -8.05 8.28 -20.70
N GLU A 2 -8.15 7.83 -19.46
CA GLU A 2 -7.26 8.25 -18.38
C GLU A 2 -5.86 7.76 -18.68
N ARG A 3 -4.88 8.64 -18.55
CA ARG A 3 -3.46 8.33 -18.82
C ARG A 3 -2.65 8.18 -17.54
N LYS A 4 -3.10 8.88 -16.48
CA LYS A 4 -2.42 8.92 -15.17
C LYS A 4 -3.42 8.74 -14.04
N VAL A 5 -3.09 7.88 -13.08
CA VAL A 5 -3.91 7.65 -11.90
C VAL A 5 -3.09 7.88 -10.64
N ALA A 6 -3.59 8.75 -9.76
CA ALA A 6 -2.96 9.04 -8.48
C ALA A 6 -3.31 7.97 -7.44
N ILE A 7 -2.32 7.59 -6.65
CA ILE A 7 -2.45 6.68 -5.52
C ILE A 7 -1.79 7.28 -4.29
N GLN A 8 -2.27 6.95 -3.09
CA GLN A 8 -1.55 7.26 -1.86
C GLN A 8 -0.56 6.14 -1.57
N GLY A 9 0.68 6.50 -1.31
CA GLY A 9 1.79 5.57 -1.08
C GLY A 9 2.78 5.55 -2.24
N VAL A 10 3.66 4.58 -2.21
CA VAL A 10 4.72 4.38 -3.21
C VAL A 10 4.44 3.14 -4.06
N LYS A 11 5.19 2.98 -5.12
CA LYS A 11 5.12 1.82 -6.01
C LYS A 11 5.18 0.50 -5.22
N GLY A 12 4.33 -0.44 -5.59
CA GLY A 12 4.17 -1.70 -4.86
C GLY A 12 3.15 -1.67 -3.72
N CYS A 13 2.58 -0.52 -3.36
CA CYS A 13 1.57 -0.45 -2.32
C CYS A 13 0.22 -1.06 -2.74
N PHE A 14 -0.67 -1.29 -1.76
CA PHE A 14 -2.00 -1.85 -2.03
C PHE A 14 -2.89 -0.93 -2.87
N HIS A 15 -2.70 0.39 -2.82
CA HIS A 15 -3.42 1.32 -3.69
C HIS A 15 -3.02 1.14 -5.16
N GLU A 16 -1.74 0.86 -5.45
CA GLU A 16 -1.33 0.52 -6.82
C GLU A 16 -1.96 -0.80 -7.27
N GLN A 17 -1.97 -1.83 -6.41
CA GLN A 17 -2.66 -3.08 -6.71
C GLN A 17 -4.14 -2.84 -7.04
N ALA A 18 -4.83 -2.04 -6.21
CA ALA A 18 -6.23 -1.70 -6.42
C ALA A 18 -6.45 -0.95 -7.75
N ALA A 19 -5.58 0.01 -8.07
CA ALA A 19 -5.63 0.71 -9.35
C ALA A 19 -5.46 -0.26 -10.52
N ARG A 20 -4.44 -1.11 -10.50
CA ARG A 20 -4.19 -2.10 -11.54
C ARG A 20 -5.37 -3.05 -11.72
N GLN A 21 -5.89 -3.60 -10.63
CA GLN A 21 -7.05 -4.48 -10.66
C GLN A 21 -8.26 -3.78 -11.28
N PHE A 22 -8.59 -2.56 -10.84
CA PHE A 22 -9.74 -1.83 -11.36
C PHE A 22 -9.69 -1.66 -12.88
N TYR A 23 -8.56 -1.21 -13.43
CA TYR A 23 -8.42 -1.00 -14.87
C TYR A 23 -8.44 -2.31 -15.65
N GLN A 24 -7.81 -3.37 -15.15
CA GLN A 24 -7.80 -4.69 -15.76
C GLN A 24 -9.21 -5.32 -15.78
N ASP A 25 -9.93 -5.27 -14.68
CA ASP A 25 -11.29 -5.82 -14.55
C ASP A 25 -12.28 -5.13 -15.52
N HIS A 26 -12.01 -3.88 -15.89
CA HIS A 26 -12.80 -3.15 -16.87
C HIS A 26 -12.24 -3.22 -18.31
N GLY A 27 -11.24 -4.07 -18.56
CA GLY A 27 -10.65 -4.25 -19.88
C GLY A 27 -9.87 -3.04 -20.38
N HIS A 28 -9.36 -2.21 -19.48
CA HIS A 28 -8.57 -1.04 -19.80
C HIS A 28 -7.09 -1.27 -19.58
N ILE A 29 -6.26 -0.53 -20.32
CA ILE A 29 -4.81 -0.45 -20.07
C ILE A 29 -4.62 0.28 -18.74
N VAL A 30 -3.78 -0.27 -17.86
CA VAL A 30 -3.41 0.37 -16.60
C VAL A 30 -2.70 1.69 -16.89
N PRO A 31 -3.19 2.82 -16.38
CA PRO A 31 -2.55 4.11 -16.54
C PRO A 31 -1.18 4.19 -15.84
N GLU A 32 -0.42 5.22 -16.16
CA GLU A 32 0.76 5.59 -15.38
C GLU A 32 0.37 5.92 -13.93
N ILE A 33 1.12 5.40 -12.97
CA ILE A 33 0.87 5.62 -11.54
C ILE A 33 1.56 6.91 -11.09
N VAL A 34 0.78 7.79 -10.45
CA VAL A 34 1.28 9.02 -9.80
C VAL A 34 1.24 8.80 -8.29
N GLU A 35 2.41 8.77 -7.68
CA GLU A 35 2.57 8.56 -6.23
C GLU A 35 2.28 9.83 -5.45
N CYS A 36 1.45 9.74 -4.43
CA CYS A 36 1.12 10.85 -3.53
C CYS A 36 1.38 10.43 -2.08
N ALA A 37 2.01 11.31 -1.32
CA ALA A 37 2.33 11.03 0.07
C ALA A 37 1.07 10.95 0.97
N THR A 38 0.00 11.63 0.61
CA THR A 38 -1.24 11.72 1.40
C THR A 38 -2.48 11.57 0.53
N PHE A 39 -3.60 11.20 1.15
CA PHE A 39 -4.90 11.18 0.44
C PHE A 39 -5.33 12.57 -0.06
N ASN A 40 -5.01 13.63 0.66
CA ASN A 40 -5.25 14.99 0.16
C ASN A 40 -4.40 15.30 -1.09
N GLY A 41 -3.23 14.72 -1.18
CA GLY A 41 -2.34 14.82 -2.33
C GLY A 41 -2.98 14.30 -3.64
N LEU A 42 -3.86 13.29 -3.55
CA LEU A 42 -4.60 12.77 -4.70
C LEU A 42 -5.42 13.85 -5.40
N TYR A 43 -6.14 14.63 -4.62
CA TYR A 43 -6.97 15.72 -5.13
C TYR A 43 -6.13 16.84 -5.70
N ARG A 44 -5.04 17.17 -5.00
CA ARG A 44 -4.11 18.20 -5.47
C ARG A 44 -3.46 17.82 -6.81
N SER A 45 -3.04 16.58 -6.99
CA SER A 45 -2.46 16.13 -8.26
C SER A 45 -3.47 16.20 -9.41
N MET A 46 -4.75 15.89 -9.15
CA MET A 46 -5.82 16.06 -10.13
C MET A 46 -6.11 17.54 -10.44
N ASP A 47 -6.10 18.41 -9.43
CA ASP A 47 -6.31 19.85 -9.62
C ASP A 47 -5.18 20.50 -10.44
N LEU A 48 -3.95 20.00 -10.30
CA LEU A 48 -2.78 20.44 -11.06
C LEU A 48 -2.68 19.79 -12.45
N GLY A 49 -3.58 18.86 -12.80
CA GLY A 49 -3.53 18.12 -14.06
C GLY A 49 -2.39 17.09 -14.14
N GLU A 50 -1.80 16.73 -13.02
CA GLU A 50 -0.76 15.70 -12.92
C GLU A 50 -1.36 14.29 -13.00
N ALA A 51 -2.63 14.13 -12.61
CA ALA A 51 -3.38 12.89 -12.71
C ALA A 51 -4.80 13.15 -13.23
N ASP A 52 -5.35 12.19 -13.99
CA ASP A 52 -6.70 12.24 -14.56
C ASP A 52 -7.75 11.66 -13.61
N ALA A 53 -7.32 10.74 -12.76
CA ALA A 53 -8.15 10.04 -11.78
C ALA A 53 -7.32 9.69 -10.53
N ALA A 54 -7.99 9.22 -9.49
CA ALA A 54 -7.32 8.73 -8.28
C ALA A 54 -8.00 7.47 -7.76
N VAL A 55 -7.23 6.63 -7.08
CA VAL A 55 -7.74 5.51 -6.28
C VAL A 55 -7.49 5.80 -4.81
N MET A 56 -8.55 5.72 -4.02
CA MET A 56 -8.52 6.04 -2.60
C MET A 56 -9.24 4.98 -1.78
N ALA A 57 -8.56 4.43 -0.79
CA ALA A 57 -9.21 3.53 0.16
C ALA A 57 -10.24 4.30 1.00
N ILE A 58 -11.44 3.75 1.15
CA ILE A 58 -12.51 4.32 1.98
C ILE A 58 -12.90 3.42 3.15
N GLU A 59 -12.60 2.13 3.06
CA GLU A 59 -12.93 1.15 4.07
C GLU A 59 -11.89 0.03 4.11
N ASN A 60 -11.71 -0.52 5.30
CA ASN A 60 -10.91 -1.71 5.53
C ASN A 60 -11.64 -2.58 6.56
N THR A 61 -11.76 -3.88 6.32
CA THR A 61 -12.52 -4.81 7.18
C THR A 61 -11.97 -4.93 8.62
N VAL A 62 -10.71 -4.58 8.83
CA VAL A 62 -10.09 -4.57 10.18
C VAL A 62 -10.29 -3.22 10.89
N SER A 63 -10.20 -2.12 10.14
CA SER A 63 -10.22 -0.76 10.69
C SER A 63 -11.56 -0.05 10.51
N GLY A 64 -12.48 -0.64 9.73
CA GLY A 64 -13.74 0.00 9.38
C GLY A 64 -13.59 1.14 8.37
N GLY A 65 -14.55 2.06 8.35
CA GLY A 65 -14.56 3.20 7.45
C GLY A 65 -13.46 4.21 7.76
N LEU A 66 -12.78 4.68 6.74
CA LEU A 66 -11.74 5.70 6.84
C LEU A 66 -12.39 7.09 6.78
N LEU A 67 -12.97 7.53 7.90
CA LEU A 67 -13.73 8.77 8.00
C LEU A 67 -13.04 10.01 7.38
N PRO A 68 -11.73 10.24 7.56
CA PRO A 68 -11.05 11.34 6.91
C PRO A 68 -11.13 11.31 5.37
N ASN A 69 -11.17 10.11 4.77
CA ASN A 69 -11.26 9.95 3.32
C ASN A 69 -12.69 10.21 2.82
N PHE A 70 -13.72 9.85 3.59
CA PHE A 70 -15.11 10.28 3.28
C PHE A 70 -15.25 11.80 3.33
N GLU A 71 -14.57 12.47 4.26
CA GLU A 71 -14.54 13.93 4.33
C GLU A 71 -13.89 14.54 3.07
N LEU A 72 -12.84 13.94 2.56
CA LEU A 72 -12.21 14.37 1.31
C LEU A 72 -13.14 14.20 0.12
N LEU A 73 -13.86 13.07 0.02
CA LEU A 73 -14.86 12.87 -1.03
C LEU A 73 -15.92 13.96 -1.01
N ARG A 74 -16.44 14.30 0.18
CA ARG A 74 -17.44 15.36 0.35
C ARG A 74 -16.90 16.75 0.00
N LYS A 75 -15.63 17.02 0.40
CA LYS A 75 -15.01 18.33 0.21
C LYS A 75 -14.75 18.66 -1.26
N TYR A 76 -14.28 17.70 -2.03
CA TYR A 76 -13.79 17.93 -3.39
C TYR A 76 -14.80 17.62 -4.49
N ASP A 77 -15.98 17.11 -4.15
CA ASP A 77 -17.10 16.84 -5.06
C ASP A 77 -16.68 16.23 -6.42
N ARG A 78 -15.82 15.23 -6.39
CA ARG A 78 -15.38 14.51 -7.59
C ARG A 78 -16.31 13.35 -7.89
N LYS A 79 -16.49 13.05 -9.19
CA LYS A 79 -17.29 11.89 -9.61
C LYS A 79 -16.61 10.59 -9.24
N ILE A 80 -17.31 9.73 -8.51
CA ILE A 80 -16.92 8.35 -8.31
C ILE A 80 -17.20 7.59 -9.61
N ARG A 81 -16.18 6.95 -10.16
CA ARG A 81 -16.24 6.19 -11.43
C ARG A 81 -16.56 4.72 -11.21
N GLY A 82 -16.26 4.21 -10.04
CA GLY A 82 -16.48 2.83 -9.67
C GLY A 82 -15.78 2.49 -8.36
N GLU A 83 -15.81 1.22 -8.01
CA GLU A 83 -15.19 0.69 -6.81
C GLU A 83 -14.40 -0.58 -7.12
N VAL A 84 -13.48 -0.91 -6.26
CA VAL A 84 -12.71 -2.16 -6.31
C VAL A 84 -12.58 -2.72 -4.92
N PHE A 85 -12.84 -4.01 -4.78
CA PHE A 85 -12.60 -4.77 -3.55
C PHE A 85 -11.28 -5.50 -3.68
N LEU A 86 -10.30 -5.05 -2.95
CA LEU A 86 -8.97 -5.66 -2.93
C LEU A 86 -8.82 -6.54 -1.68
N ARG A 87 -8.55 -7.83 -1.87
CA ARG A 87 -8.15 -8.69 -0.77
C ARG A 87 -6.73 -8.35 -0.33
N ILE A 88 -6.60 -7.77 0.85
CA ILE A 88 -5.29 -7.47 1.44
C ILE A 88 -4.65 -8.78 1.91
N GLN A 89 -3.53 -9.12 1.30
CA GLN A 89 -2.67 -10.23 1.73
C GLN A 89 -1.31 -9.65 2.11
N GLN A 90 -0.98 -9.80 3.40
CA GLN A 90 0.31 -9.37 3.92
C GLN A 90 1.34 -10.47 3.71
N ASN A 91 2.50 -10.12 3.14
CA ASN A 91 3.59 -11.04 2.90
C ASN A 91 4.81 -10.61 3.73
N LEU A 92 5.37 -11.55 4.49
CA LEU A 92 6.67 -11.36 5.13
C LEU A 92 7.76 -11.61 4.09
N MET A 93 8.63 -10.64 3.92
CA MET A 93 9.74 -10.69 2.97
C MET A 93 11.05 -10.28 3.64
N ALA A 94 12.13 -10.82 3.14
CA ALA A 94 13.48 -10.54 3.59
C ALA A 94 14.46 -10.71 2.42
N LEU A 95 15.73 -10.37 2.61
CA LEU A 95 16.76 -10.61 1.61
C LEU A 95 16.88 -12.11 1.27
N PRO A 96 17.18 -12.44 0.02
CA PRO A 96 17.38 -13.83 -0.39
C PRO A 96 18.36 -14.59 0.50
N GLY A 97 18.05 -15.85 0.76
CA GLY A 97 18.87 -16.76 1.55
C GLY A 97 18.68 -16.66 3.07
N GLN A 98 17.79 -15.80 3.55
CA GLN A 98 17.39 -15.75 4.96
C GLN A 98 16.15 -16.60 5.20
N THR A 99 16.07 -17.18 6.38
CA THR A 99 14.90 -17.89 6.92
C THR A 99 14.24 -17.02 8.00
N ILE A 100 13.05 -17.42 8.47
CA ILE A 100 12.35 -16.67 9.52
C ILE A 100 13.14 -16.64 10.84
N GLU A 101 13.96 -17.64 11.10
CA GLU A 101 14.83 -17.73 12.28
C GLU A 101 15.94 -16.67 12.26
N ASP A 102 16.35 -16.23 11.07
CA ASP A 102 17.38 -15.20 10.91
C ASP A 102 16.82 -13.81 11.17
N ILE A 103 15.50 -13.62 11.01
CA ILE A 103 14.85 -12.33 11.15
C ILE A 103 14.70 -11.95 12.63
N LYS A 104 15.21 -10.78 12.99
CA LYS A 104 15.12 -10.21 14.35
C LYS A 104 14.23 -8.99 14.43
N GLU A 105 13.99 -8.34 13.29
CA GLU A 105 13.17 -7.16 13.19
C GLU A 105 12.30 -7.24 11.93
N VAL A 106 11.06 -6.77 12.02
CA VAL A 106 10.16 -6.61 10.87
C VAL A 106 9.62 -5.19 10.87
N ARG A 107 9.82 -4.49 9.77
CA ARG A 107 9.36 -3.11 9.54
C ARG A 107 8.11 -3.10 8.69
N THR A 108 7.10 -2.37 9.11
CA THR A 108 5.88 -2.18 8.34
C THR A 108 4.99 -1.09 8.94
N HIS A 109 3.98 -0.67 8.21
CA HIS A 109 2.98 0.28 8.70
C HIS A 109 2.13 -0.32 9.84
N TYR A 110 1.69 0.52 10.80
CA TYR A 110 0.95 0.08 11.99
C TYR A 110 -0.29 -0.78 11.67
N MET A 111 -0.97 -0.50 10.55
CA MET A 111 -2.12 -1.30 10.10
C MET A 111 -1.72 -2.75 9.78
N ALA A 112 -0.59 -2.93 9.11
CA ALA A 112 -0.07 -4.27 8.81
C ALA A 112 0.43 -4.97 10.09
N ILE A 113 1.01 -4.23 11.05
CA ILE A 113 1.32 -4.77 12.38
C ILE A 113 0.07 -5.34 13.03
N ASN A 114 -1.04 -4.59 13.04
CA ASN A 114 -2.29 -5.04 13.65
C ASN A 114 -2.87 -6.27 12.94
N GLN A 115 -2.80 -6.32 11.61
CA GLN A 115 -3.28 -7.43 10.80
C GLN A 115 -2.45 -8.71 10.96
N THR A 116 -1.15 -8.59 11.28
CA THR A 116 -0.22 -9.71 11.35
C THR A 116 0.19 -10.09 12.78
N ARG A 117 -0.31 -9.38 13.79
CA ARG A 117 0.04 -9.58 15.20
C ARG A 117 -0.11 -11.03 15.66
N GLU A 118 -1.20 -11.70 15.29
CA GLU A 118 -1.44 -13.09 15.66
C GLU A 118 -0.39 -14.05 15.07
N PHE A 119 0.01 -13.81 13.82
CA PHE A 119 1.08 -14.58 13.19
C PHE A 119 2.40 -14.44 13.96
N PHE A 120 2.78 -13.21 14.32
CA PHE A 120 4.04 -12.96 15.00
C PHE A 120 4.08 -13.39 16.47
N LYS A 121 2.96 -13.78 17.09
CA LYS A 121 2.98 -14.46 18.41
C LYS A 121 3.77 -15.78 18.39
N ASN A 122 3.83 -16.44 17.23
CA ASN A 122 4.61 -17.66 17.07
C ASN A 122 6.13 -17.40 16.93
N TYR A 123 6.53 -16.15 16.78
CA TYR A 123 7.91 -15.72 16.57
C TYR A 123 8.30 -14.61 17.56
N PRO A 124 8.33 -14.91 18.86
CA PRO A 124 8.49 -13.88 19.92
C PRO A 124 9.85 -13.19 19.91
N TRP A 125 10.82 -13.73 19.17
CA TRP A 125 12.14 -13.11 18.99
C TRP A 125 12.14 -12.00 17.94
N ILE A 126 11.07 -11.86 17.15
CA ILE A 126 10.96 -10.84 16.10
C ILE A 126 10.35 -9.57 16.70
N ARG A 127 11.08 -8.47 16.62
CA ARG A 127 10.59 -7.15 16.99
C ARG A 127 9.82 -6.52 15.83
N LEU A 128 8.57 -6.14 16.05
CA LEU A 128 7.78 -5.37 15.08
C LEU A 128 8.08 -3.88 15.25
N VAL A 129 8.47 -3.21 14.17
CA VAL A 129 8.82 -1.79 14.14
C VAL A 129 7.90 -1.07 13.17
N GLU A 130 7.22 -0.05 13.69
CA GLU A 130 6.35 0.79 12.89
C GLU A 130 7.14 1.67 11.92
N SER A 131 6.65 1.77 10.70
CA SER A 131 7.16 2.64 9.65
C SER A 131 6.01 3.35 8.92
N GLU A 132 6.36 4.33 8.10
CA GLU A 132 5.37 5.16 7.41
C GLU A 132 4.56 4.41 6.34
N ASP A 133 5.17 3.43 5.67
CA ASP A 133 4.57 2.73 4.53
C ASP A 133 5.12 1.31 4.39
N THR A 134 4.27 0.36 3.99
CA THR A 134 4.62 -1.06 3.84
C THR A 134 5.59 -1.29 2.69
N ALA A 135 5.31 -0.73 1.51
CA ALA A 135 6.14 -0.92 0.33
C ALA A 135 7.49 -0.19 0.46
N LYS A 136 7.50 1.00 1.09
CA LYS A 136 8.74 1.72 1.41
C LYS A 136 9.64 0.91 2.32
N SER A 137 9.07 0.24 3.34
CA SER A 137 9.84 -0.64 4.23
C SER A 137 10.49 -1.80 3.48
N ALA A 138 9.76 -2.42 2.55
CA ALA A 138 10.28 -3.49 1.71
C ALA A 138 11.43 -2.99 0.82
N ALA A 139 11.25 -1.84 0.19
CA ALA A 139 12.28 -1.21 -0.64
C ALA A 139 13.56 -0.88 0.17
N GLU A 140 13.42 -0.35 1.38
CA GLU A 140 14.56 -0.06 2.27
C GLU A 140 15.34 -1.32 2.65
N VAL A 141 14.65 -2.41 3.00
CA VAL A 141 15.31 -3.70 3.31
C VAL A 141 16.14 -4.17 2.13
N ALA A 142 15.60 -4.09 0.91
CA ALA A 142 16.28 -4.51 -0.30
C ALA A 142 17.46 -3.58 -0.66
N GLN A 143 17.22 -2.27 -0.73
CA GLN A 143 18.21 -1.28 -1.18
C GLN A 143 19.40 -1.14 -0.22
N LEU A 144 19.14 -1.23 1.07
CA LEU A 144 20.19 -1.10 2.09
C LEU A 144 20.82 -2.46 2.46
N GLY A 145 20.35 -3.56 1.89
CA GLY A 145 20.88 -4.90 2.15
C GLY A 145 20.78 -5.31 3.63
N LEU A 146 19.63 -5.02 4.28
CA LEU A 146 19.47 -5.19 5.73
C LEU A 146 19.29 -6.66 6.10
N LYS A 147 20.37 -7.32 6.51
CA LYS A 147 20.33 -8.70 7.02
C LYS A 147 19.65 -8.74 8.40
N GLY A 148 18.87 -9.80 8.64
CA GLY A 148 18.13 -9.98 9.90
C GLY A 148 16.91 -9.04 10.03
N VAL A 149 16.62 -8.26 8.99
CA VAL A 149 15.46 -7.38 8.93
C VAL A 149 14.54 -7.84 7.82
N GLY A 150 13.27 -8.01 8.15
CA GLY A 150 12.21 -8.26 7.19
C GLY A 150 11.28 -7.05 7.04
N ALA A 151 10.43 -7.11 6.04
CA ALA A 151 9.30 -6.20 5.88
C ALA A 151 8.01 -6.98 5.67
N VAL A 152 6.88 -6.37 6.02
CA VAL A 152 5.56 -6.90 5.68
C VAL A 152 4.92 -5.92 4.71
N ALA A 153 4.60 -6.40 3.51
CA ALA A 153 4.01 -5.60 2.44
C ALA A 153 3.20 -6.48 1.46
N SER A 154 2.78 -5.88 0.36
CA SER A 154 2.08 -6.58 -0.72
C SER A 154 3.00 -7.53 -1.47
N GLU A 155 2.43 -8.50 -2.18
CA GLU A 155 3.19 -9.35 -3.11
C GLU A 155 3.84 -8.53 -4.23
N LEU A 156 3.16 -7.48 -4.70
CA LEU A 156 3.70 -6.59 -5.72
C LEU A 156 4.99 -5.90 -5.24
N ALA A 157 5.05 -5.49 -3.98
CA ALA A 157 6.26 -4.93 -3.40
C ALA A 157 7.43 -5.92 -3.34
N ALA A 158 7.14 -7.23 -3.20
CA ALA A 158 8.17 -8.27 -3.20
C ALA A 158 8.75 -8.55 -4.60
N GLN A 159 8.03 -8.18 -5.67
CA GLN A 159 8.44 -8.40 -7.07
C GLN A 159 9.27 -7.25 -7.64
N LEU A 160 9.30 -6.12 -6.95
CA LEU A 160 10.03 -4.91 -7.34
C LEU A 160 11.44 -4.86 -6.74
#